data_e397a478a6e34aef624c940384d9fa6e
#
_entry.id   e397a478a6e34aef624c940384d9fa6e
#
_cell.length_a   1.000
_cell.length_b   1.000
_cell.length_c   1.000
_cell.angle_alpha   90.00
_cell.angle_beta   90.00
_cell.angle_gamma   90.00
#
_symmetry.space_group_name_H-M   'P 1'
#
loop_
_entity.id
_entity.type
_entity.pdbx_description
1 polymer ?
#
loop_
_entity_poly.entity_id
_entity_poly.type
_entity_poly.pdbx_seq_one_letter_code
_entity_poly.pdbx_strand_id
1 'polypeptide(L)'
;MAQFGEILAELRQDRGLTQRDLAKLVFVTPGTISNYEKGRHLPDAERLIKIADYFSVTTDYLLGRSSSNLPADVFSAPLLDDMTAGEMIQLVQALSPDRKKVLLLLLRDLHFSTVVGQYNYKEAK
;
A
#
# COMPACT_ATOMS: atom_id res chain seq x y z
N MET A 1 -11.97 7.57 -9.32
CA MET A 1 -11.20 6.37 -8.89
C MET A 1 -10.26 6.00 -10.04
N ALA A 2 -8.98 5.81 -9.77
CA ALA A 2 -8.04 5.40 -10.80
C ALA A 2 -8.39 3.99 -11.31
N GLN A 3 -8.27 3.78 -12.62
CA GLN A 3 -8.54 2.49 -13.22
C GLN A 3 -7.29 1.61 -13.22
N PHE A 4 -7.48 0.30 -13.27
CA PHE A 4 -6.40 -0.69 -13.27
C PHE A 4 -5.26 -0.34 -14.23
N GLY A 5 -5.58 0.00 -15.48
CA GLY A 5 -4.57 0.31 -16.49
C GLY A 5 -3.68 1.50 -16.11
N GLU A 6 -4.27 2.55 -15.55
CA GLU A 6 -3.54 3.74 -15.08
C GLU A 6 -2.62 3.39 -13.91
N ILE A 7 -3.13 2.65 -12.94
CA ILE A 7 -2.34 2.20 -11.77
C ILE A 7 -1.17 1.33 -12.22
N LEU A 8 -1.42 0.39 -13.12
CA LEU A 8 -0.39 -0.49 -13.66
C LEU A 8 0.72 0.31 -14.36
N ALA A 9 0.34 1.28 -15.20
CA ALA A 9 1.30 2.14 -15.89
C ALA A 9 2.14 2.96 -14.91
N GLU A 10 1.52 3.54 -13.88
CA GLU A 10 2.24 4.29 -12.84
C GLU A 10 3.23 3.40 -12.09
N LEU A 11 2.80 2.23 -11.62
CA LEU A 11 3.67 1.28 -10.91
C LEU A 11 4.86 0.85 -11.77
N ARG A 12 4.61 0.56 -13.04
CA ARG A 12 5.65 0.20 -14.00
C ARG A 12 6.67 1.32 -14.19
N GLN A 13 6.19 2.52 -14.44
CA GLN A 13 7.02 3.71 -14.67
C GLN A 13 7.83 4.09 -13.44
N ASP A 14 7.25 4.00 -12.24
CA ASP A 14 7.94 4.26 -10.98
C ASP A 14 9.12 3.31 -10.74
N ARG A 15 9.05 2.11 -11.29
CA ARG A 15 10.15 1.12 -11.27
C ARG A 15 11.11 1.23 -12.45
N GLY A 16 10.90 2.19 -13.35
CA GLY A 16 11.72 2.36 -14.55
C GLY A 16 11.62 1.21 -15.55
N LEU A 17 10.52 0.46 -15.52
CA LEU A 17 10.30 -0.69 -16.40
C LEU A 17 9.63 -0.27 -17.71
N THR A 18 10.10 -0.87 -18.83
CA THR A 18 9.36 -0.81 -20.10
C THR A 18 8.18 -1.80 -20.07
N GLN A 19 7.25 -1.64 -21.00
CA GLN A 19 6.17 -2.64 -21.16
C GLN A 19 6.73 -4.04 -21.47
N ARG A 20 7.82 -4.09 -22.22
CA ARG A 20 8.52 -5.35 -22.51
C ARG A 20 9.12 -5.98 -21.26
N ASP A 21 9.73 -5.18 -20.39
CA ASP A 21 10.30 -5.66 -19.13
C ASP A 21 9.22 -6.27 -18.24
N LEU A 22 8.11 -5.57 -18.06
CA LEU A 22 6.98 -6.06 -17.27
C LEU A 22 6.36 -7.31 -17.87
N ALA A 23 6.22 -7.35 -19.19
CA ALA A 23 5.70 -8.52 -19.90
C ALA A 23 6.50 -9.80 -19.61
N LYS A 24 7.83 -9.70 -19.60
CA LYS A 24 8.70 -10.83 -19.23
C LYS A 24 8.48 -11.29 -17.79
N LEU A 25 8.31 -10.36 -16.88
CA LEU A 25 8.15 -10.66 -15.45
C LEU A 25 6.83 -11.37 -15.13
N VAL A 26 5.77 -11.09 -15.89
CA VAL A 26 4.44 -11.66 -15.66
C VAL A 26 4.03 -12.66 -16.74
N PHE A 27 4.97 -13.05 -17.59
CA PHE A 27 4.80 -14.10 -18.62
C PHE A 27 3.69 -13.81 -19.62
N VAL A 28 3.68 -12.59 -20.15
CA VAL A 28 2.77 -12.17 -21.24
C VAL A 28 3.57 -11.45 -22.33
N THR A 29 2.89 -11.05 -23.39
CA THR A 29 3.52 -10.25 -24.46
C THR A 29 3.50 -8.76 -24.11
N PRO A 30 4.42 -7.93 -24.67
CA PRO A 30 4.34 -6.48 -24.52
C PRO A 30 3.02 -5.88 -24.99
N GLY A 31 2.43 -6.43 -26.03
CA GLY A 31 1.10 -6.03 -26.51
C GLY A 31 0.00 -6.28 -25.49
N THR A 32 0.12 -7.35 -24.70
CA THR A 32 -0.82 -7.64 -23.61
C THR A 32 -0.72 -6.58 -22.51
N ILE A 33 0.50 -6.18 -22.12
CA ILE A 33 0.71 -5.09 -21.14
C ILE A 33 0.12 -3.78 -21.68
N SER A 34 0.37 -3.46 -22.95
CA SER A 34 -0.20 -2.28 -23.58
C SER A 34 -1.73 -2.29 -23.54
N ASN A 35 -2.37 -3.41 -23.80
CA ASN A 35 -3.82 -3.55 -23.72
C ASN A 35 -4.36 -3.41 -22.29
N TYR A 36 -3.64 -3.92 -21.29
CA TYR A 36 -3.98 -3.72 -19.88
C TYR A 36 -3.92 -2.22 -19.51
N GLU A 37 -2.85 -1.55 -19.87
CA GLU A 37 -2.67 -0.12 -19.56
C GLU A 37 -3.69 0.78 -20.26
N LYS A 38 -4.14 0.40 -21.45
CA LYS A 38 -5.18 1.11 -22.19
C LYS A 38 -6.60 0.78 -21.76
N GLY A 39 -6.77 -0.17 -20.83
CA GLY A 39 -8.08 -0.60 -20.37
C GLY A 39 -8.85 -1.45 -21.36
N ARG A 40 -8.19 -2.03 -22.37
CA ARG A 40 -8.84 -2.90 -23.37
C ARG A 40 -9.11 -4.31 -22.85
N HIS A 41 -8.23 -4.79 -21.98
CA HIS A 41 -8.33 -6.11 -21.37
C HIS A 41 -7.95 -6.03 -19.91
N LEU A 42 -8.47 -6.95 -19.11
CA LEU A 42 -8.04 -7.17 -17.72
C LEU A 42 -7.30 -8.51 -17.65
N PRO A 43 -6.30 -8.64 -16.77
CA PRO A 43 -5.67 -9.93 -16.53
C PRO A 43 -6.64 -10.91 -15.88
N ASP A 44 -6.39 -12.21 -16.09
CA ASP A 44 -7.04 -13.23 -15.28
C ASP A 44 -6.57 -13.16 -13.83
N ALA A 45 -7.22 -13.90 -12.93
CA ALA A 45 -6.92 -13.86 -11.51
C ALA A 45 -5.47 -14.24 -11.20
N GLU A 46 -4.92 -15.23 -11.88
CA GLU A 46 -3.54 -15.68 -11.67
C GLU A 46 -2.52 -14.59 -12.04
N ARG A 47 -2.70 -13.93 -13.18
CA ARG A 47 -1.82 -12.83 -13.60
C ARG A 47 -2.00 -11.60 -12.74
N LEU A 48 -3.22 -11.32 -12.32
CA LEU A 48 -3.50 -10.23 -11.40
C LEU A 48 -2.72 -10.39 -10.08
N ILE A 49 -2.72 -11.60 -9.52
CA ILE A 49 -1.96 -11.93 -8.31
C ILE A 49 -0.46 -11.77 -8.55
N LYS A 50 0.06 -12.26 -9.67
CA LYS A 50 1.49 -12.11 -10.01
C LYS A 50 1.91 -10.64 -10.11
N ILE A 51 1.09 -9.81 -10.75
CA ILE A 51 1.36 -8.37 -10.86
C ILE A 51 1.35 -7.72 -9.48
N ALA A 52 0.35 -8.00 -8.67
CA ALA A 52 0.24 -7.48 -7.31
C ALA A 52 1.44 -7.88 -6.45
N ASP A 53 1.84 -9.14 -6.49
CA ASP A 53 3.00 -9.66 -5.75
C ASP A 53 4.31 -8.99 -6.21
N TYR A 54 4.50 -8.84 -7.51
CA TYR A 54 5.69 -8.20 -8.06
C TYR A 54 5.85 -6.77 -7.56
N PHE A 55 4.77 -5.99 -7.56
CA PHE A 55 4.79 -4.60 -7.09
C PHE A 55 4.59 -4.46 -5.57
N SER A 56 4.44 -5.57 -4.86
CA SER A 56 4.18 -5.56 -3.41
C SER A 56 2.97 -4.70 -3.02
N VAL A 57 1.92 -4.81 -3.80
CA VAL A 57 0.63 -4.14 -3.56
C VAL A 57 -0.48 -5.19 -3.43
N THR A 58 -1.61 -4.80 -2.85
CA THR A 58 -2.79 -5.66 -2.82
C THR A 58 -3.51 -5.67 -4.18
N THR A 59 -4.27 -6.72 -4.46
CA THR A 59 -5.12 -6.75 -5.65
C THR A 59 -6.20 -5.67 -5.61
N ASP A 60 -6.72 -5.33 -4.43
CA ASP A 60 -7.67 -4.24 -4.28
C ASP A 60 -7.07 -2.87 -4.65
N TYR A 61 -5.83 -2.61 -4.23
CA TYR A 61 -5.10 -1.40 -4.65
C TYR A 61 -4.91 -1.39 -6.17
N LEU A 62 -4.44 -2.49 -6.73
CA LEU A 62 -4.18 -2.61 -8.17
C LEU A 62 -5.45 -2.44 -9.01
N LEU A 63 -6.60 -2.90 -8.50
CA LEU A 63 -7.91 -2.75 -9.17
C LEU A 63 -8.56 -1.38 -8.92
N GLY A 64 -7.93 -0.49 -8.15
CA GLY A 64 -8.48 0.81 -7.82
C GLY A 64 -9.63 0.78 -6.79
N ARG A 65 -9.80 -0.33 -6.09
CA ARG A 65 -10.84 -0.50 -5.06
C ARG A 65 -10.43 0.04 -3.69
N SER A 66 -9.14 0.21 -3.47
CA SER A 66 -8.58 0.76 -2.23
C SER A 66 -7.42 1.68 -2.58
N SER A 67 -7.30 2.78 -1.86
CA SER A 67 -6.12 3.66 -1.93
C SER A 67 -4.96 3.16 -1.06
N SER A 68 -5.20 2.15 -0.22
CA SER A 68 -4.19 1.53 0.63
C SER A 68 -3.63 0.27 -0.02
N ASN A 69 -2.31 0.12 0.02
CA ASN A 69 -1.61 -1.09 -0.41
C ASN A 69 -1.23 -2.01 0.75
N LEU A 70 -1.80 -1.78 1.94
CA LEU A 70 -1.54 -2.62 3.10
C LEU A 70 -2.29 -3.94 2.97
N PRO A 71 -1.61 -5.09 3.14
CA PRO A 71 -2.27 -6.39 3.17
C PRO A 71 -3.31 -6.47 4.29
N ALA A 72 -4.41 -7.18 4.05
CA ALA A 72 -5.50 -7.28 5.02
C ALA A 72 -5.08 -7.95 6.35
N ASP A 73 -4.10 -8.84 6.32
CA ASP A 73 -3.57 -9.52 7.49
C ASP A 73 -2.84 -8.58 8.47
N VAL A 74 -2.36 -7.41 7.99
CA VAL A 74 -1.81 -6.38 8.88
C VAL A 74 -2.82 -5.95 9.93
N PHE A 75 -4.10 -5.93 9.60
CA PHE A 75 -5.15 -5.49 10.52
C PHE A 75 -5.50 -6.53 11.58
N SER A 76 -5.16 -7.79 11.38
CA SER A 76 -5.35 -8.87 12.35
C SER A 76 -4.10 -9.17 13.19
N ALA A 77 -2.98 -8.52 12.87
CA ALA A 77 -1.76 -8.66 13.66
C ALA A 77 -1.90 -8.00 15.04
N PRO A 78 -1.30 -8.59 16.09
CA PRO A 78 -1.24 -7.95 17.39
C PRO A 78 -0.49 -6.60 17.31
N LEU A 79 -1.09 -5.55 17.83
CA LEU A 79 -0.51 -4.22 17.87
C LEU A 79 0.03 -3.86 19.26
N LEU A 80 -0.75 -4.16 20.30
CA LEU A 80 -0.41 -3.88 21.69
C LEU A 80 -1.15 -4.87 22.57
N ASP A 81 -0.43 -5.59 23.42
CA ASP A 81 -0.98 -6.66 24.25
C ASP A 81 -1.76 -7.67 23.40
N ASP A 82 -3.05 -7.82 23.66
CA ASP A 82 -3.97 -8.67 22.91
C ASP A 82 -4.81 -7.89 21.88
N MET A 83 -4.60 -6.58 21.76
CA MET A 83 -5.33 -5.73 20.82
C MET A 83 -4.74 -5.78 19.41
N THR A 84 -5.56 -6.03 18.43
CA THR A 84 -5.16 -5.98 17.01
C THR A 84 -5.19 -4.56 16.45
N ALA A 85 -4.48 -4.35 15.35
CA ALA A 85 -4.54 -3.08 14.62
C ALA A 85 -5.97 -2.74 14.15
N GLY A 86 -6.74 -3.74 13.73
CA GLY A 86 -8.15 -3.55 13.33
C GLY A 86 -9.02 -3.05 14.47
N GLU A 87 -8.88 -3.62 15.66
CA GLU A 87 -9.59 -3.16 16.87
C GLU A 87 -9.21 -1.74 17.25
N MET A 88 -7.92 -1.39 17.16
CA MET A 88 -7.46 -0.01 17.38
C MET A 88 -8.13 0.97 16.42
N ILE A 89 -8.20 0.61 15.14
CA ILE A 89 -8.87 1.44 14.12
C ILE A 89 -10.34 1.65 14.47
N GLN A 90 -11.04 0.61 14.91
CA GLN A 90 -12.45 0.71 15.34
C GLN A 90 -12.61 1.67 16.50
N LEU A 91 -11.73 1.61 17.50
CA LEU A 91 -11.75 2.54 18.62
C LEU A 91 -11.53 3.99 18.18
N VAL A 92 -10.57 4.20 17.27
CA VAL A 92 -10.31 5.55 16.72
C VAL A 92 -11.50 6.08 15.94
N GLN A 93 -12.15 5.23 15.12
CA GLN A 93 -13.31 5.62 14.35
C GLN A 93 -14.52 6.03 15.24
N ALA A 94 -14.64 5.45 16.42
CA ALA A 94 -15.69 5.77 17.38
C ALA A 94 -15.50 7.11 18.10
N LEU A 95 -14.31 7.71 18.01
CA LEU A 95 -14.02 9.01 18.64
C LEU A 95 -14.72 10.16 17.91
N SER A 96 -15.08 11.21 18.66
CA SER A 96 -15.53 12.47 18.07
C SER A 96 -14.41 13.13 17.25
N PRO A 97 -14.72 14.01 16.28
CA PRO A 97 -13.71 14.72 15.50
C PRO A 97 -12.66 15.44 16.36
N ASP A 98 -13.07 16.08 17.45
CA ASP A 98 -12.15 16.80 18.34
C ASP A 98 -11.20 15.84 19.06
N ARG A 99 -11.70 14.70 19.52
CA ARG A 99 -10.87 13.66 20.16
C ARG A 99 -9.91 13.00 19.18
N LYS A 100 -10.32 12.82 17.92
CA LYS A 100 -9.42 12.37 16.85
C LYS A 100 -8.26 13.32 16.63
N LYS A 101 -8.51 14.64 16.67
CA LYS A 101 -7.43 15.65 16.59
C LYS A 101 -6.47 15.57 17.76
N VAL A 102 -6.97 15.42 18.99
CA VAL A 102 -6.13 15.26 20.18
C VAL A 102 -5.25 14.00 20.05
N LEU A 103 -5.85 12.88 19.64
CA LEU A 103 -5.11 11.63 19.42
C LEU A 103 -4.02 11.81 18.37
N LEU A 104 -4.30 12.46 17.26
CA LEU A 104 -3.33 12.70 16.18
C LEU A 104 -2.15 13.56 16.67
N LEU A 105 -2.43 14.61 17.43
CA LEU A 105 -1.39 15.47 18.01
C LEU A 105 -0.51 14.69 18.97
N LEU A 106 -1.10 13.86 19.84
CA LEU A 106 -0.36 13.02 20.77
C LEU A 106 0.53 12.00 20.03
N LEU A 107 0.01 11.33 19.01
CA LEU A 107 0.80 10.38 18.22
C LEU A 107 1.98 11.05 17.51
N ARG A 108 1.79 12.24 16.98
CA ARG A 108 2.86 13.01 16.34
C ARG A 108 3.93 13.44 17.33
N ASP A 109 3.53 13.88 18.51
CA ASP A 109 4.46 14.27 19.57
C ASP A 109 5.29 13.09 20.05
N LEU A 110 4.65 11.95 20.34
CA LEU A 110 5.32 10.72 20.74
C LEU A 110 6.27 10.21 19.65
N HIS A 111 5.87 10.25 18.40
CA HIS A 111 6.70 9.85 17.27
C HIS A 111 7.94 10.77 17.14
N PHE A 112 7.73 12.08 17.23
CA PHE A 112 8.82 13.06 17.17
C PHE A 112 9.82 12.84 18.31
N SER A 113 9.36 12.65 19.52
CA SER A 113 10.21 12.39 20.69
C SER A 113 11.05 11.11 20.51
N THR A 114 10.48 10.07 19.91
CA THR A 114 11.18 8.82 19.60
C THR A 114 12.28 9.04 18.58
N VAL A 115 12.00 9.76 17.50
CA VAL A 115 12.97 10.07 16.44
C VAL A 115 14.13 10.89 16.97
N VAL A 116 13.85 11.94 17.74
CA VAL A 116 14.87 12.80 18.35
C VAL A 116 15.73 11.99 19.34
N GLY A 117 15.12 11.14 20.14
CA GLY A 117 15.83 10.26 21.06
C GLY A 117 16.80 9.31 20.35
N GLN A 118 16.40 8.75 19.22
CA GLN A 118 17.26 7.89 18.40
C GLN A 118 18.43 8.67 17.78
N TYR A 119 18.18 9.89 17.35
CA TYR A 119 19.22 10.75 16.77
C TYR A 119 20.30 11.08 17.81
N ASN A 120 19.88 11.55 19.00
CA ASN A 120 20.79 11.89 20.08
C ASN A 120 21.62 10.68 20.55
N TYR A 121 21.04 9.48 20.53
CA TYR A 121 21.76 8.26 20.89
C TYR A 121 22.86 7.90 19.89
N LYS A 122 22.63 8.17 18.61
CA LYS A 122 23.63 7.92 17.55
C LYS A 122 24.79 8.93 17.60
N GLU A 123 24.52 10.18 17.95
CA GLU A 123 25.55 11.20 18.07
C GLU A 123 26.38 11.07 19.36
N ALA A 124 25.82 10.49 20.42
CA ALA A 124 26.50 10.27 21.69
C ALA A 124 27.49 9.07 21.64
N LYS A 125 27.52 8.31 20.57
CA LYS A 125 28.48 7.22 20.36
C LYS A 125 29.60 7.65 19.42
#